data_f6ad52312cba11671fc94f71b9e0afa5
#
_entry.id   f6ad52312cba11671fc94f71b9e0afa5
#
_cell.length_a   1.000
_cell.length_b   1.000
_cell.length_c   1.000
_cell.angle_alpha   90.00
_cell.angle_beta   90.00
_cell.angle_gamma   90.00
#
_symmetry.space_group_name_H-M   'P 1'
#
loop_
_entity.id
_entity.type
_entity.pdbx_description
1 polymer ?
#
loop_
_entity_poly.entity_id
_entity_poly.type
_entity_poly.pdbx_seq_one_letter_code
_entity_poly.pdbx_strand_id
1 'polypeptide(L)'
;STQFEQLAANGTATNYRLANFPVVTNSEQITLVTIDRENTQPGSAQGLVISERKLERFTDYELNRLNGFLTFYEPIATFDADGNEQYIRITYETESAVDEYTVAGVRASQGLAKGLTVGVSASTNEHISDGYDMASAFVEYKPSDKHHVLAEVATRENADTSVAHKGQAAQLEWKAKWSKKLDTQVKLGRADEGFKNPVSPVASGREEARAKARYSLATNTTLNTEVIHSASNQAGNDDQRDSVSATVSQRIDKWTVAGGLKHTEQQRTGSQTEIDSVIARVDRGFTLAERNGKVYVAGEQEIGSASRKRVEVGTEYQLQEKVSMYARAEQIDSASNVTSLSSNERRVNASLGLKS
;
A
#
# COMPACT_ATOMS: atom_id res chain seq x y z
N SER A 1 -14.51 -13.41 -19.99
CA SER A 1 -14.32 -13.94 -18.62
C SER A 1 -14.00 -12.81 -17.67
N THR A 2 -14.43 -12.91 -16.41
CA THR A 2 -14.09 -11.94 -15.36
C THR A 2 -12.71 -12.25 -14.83
N GLN A 3 -11.86 -11.21 -14.75
CA GLN A 3 -10.50 -11.25 -14.23
C GLN A 3 -10.40 -10.44 -12.94
N PHE A 4 -9.52 -10.85 -12.05
CA PHE A 4 -9.22 -10.17 -10.80
C PHE A 4 -7.71 -10.03 -10.65
N GLU A 5 -7.23 -8.80 -10.45
CA GLU A 5 -5.83 -8.50 -10.17
C GLU A 5 -5.70 -7.61 -8.93
N GLN A 6 -4.65 -7.83 -8.17
CA GLN A 6 -4.26 -6.95 -7.07
C GLN A 6 -2.78 -6.59 -7.22
N LEU A 7 -2.52 -5.31 -7.44
CA LEU A 7 -1.19 -4.78 -7.67
C LEU A 7 -0.75 -3.97 -6.47
N ALA A 8 0.49 -4.13 -6.02
CA ALA A 8 1.03 -3.28 -4.97
C ALA A 8 1.22 -1.85 -5.50
N ALA A 9 0.71 -0.86 -4.77
CA ALA A 9 0.99 0.54 -5.08
C ALA A 9 2.46 0.83 -4.78
N ASN A 10 3.15 1.48 -5.71
CA ASN A 10 4.61 1.62 -5.65
C ASN A 10 5.10 3.05 -5.37
N GLY A 11 4.19 4.01 -5.25
CA GLY A 11 4.49 5.40 -4.88
C GLY A 11 5.19 6.24 -5.96
N THR A 12 5.72 5.60 -7.00
CA THR A 12 6.50 6.29 -8.04
C THR A 12 5.96 6.08 -9.44
N ALA A 13 5.34 4.91 -9.74
CA ALA A 13 4.80 4.65 -11.06
C ALA A 13 3.35 5.13 -11.18
N THR A 14 3.06 5.70 -12.33
CA THR A 14 1.69 6.01 -12.76
C THR A 14 1.16 4.95 -13.73
N ASN A 15 2.04 4.14 -14.34
CA ASN A 15 1.70 3.17 -15.36
C ASN A 15 1.77 1.75 -14.82
N TYR A 16 0.69 1.02 -15.01
CA TYR A 16 0.56 -0.40 -14.71
C TYR A 16 0.06 -1.11 -15.98
N ARG A 17 0.22 -2.41 -16.05
CA ARG A 17 -0.31 -3.19 -17.16
C ARG A 17 -1.12 -4.35 -16.62
N LEU A 18 -2.34 -4.51 -17.11
CA LEU A 18 -3.18 -5.65 -16.83
C LEU A 18 -2.61 -6.91 -17.51
N ALA A 19 -2.75 -8.03 -16.85
CA ALA A 19 -2.27 -9.33 -17.36
C ALA A 19 -3.08 -9.78 -18.58
N ASN A 20 -4.38 -9.48 -18.60
CA ASN A 20 -5.28 -9.95 -19.65
C ASN A 20 -5.93 -8.79 -20.40
N PHE A 21 -5.91 -8.84 -21.71
CA PHE A 21 -6.51 -7.86 -22.61
C PHE A 21 -6.87 -8.55 -23.96
N PRO A 22 -7.79 -8.01 -24.80
CA PRO A 22 -8.55 -6.77 -24.65
C PRO A 22 -9.58 -6.81 -23.53
N VAL A 23 -9.76 -5.66 -22.88
CA VAL A 23 -10.74 -5.48 -21.81
C VAL A 23 -12.09 -5.08 -22.39
N VAL A 24 -13.17 -5.70 -21.92
CA VAL A 24 -14.54 -5.32 -22.30
C VAL A 24 -14.83 -3.88 -21.86
N THR A 25 -15.51 -3.13 -22.74
CA THR A 25 -15.80 -1.71 -22.47
C THR A 25 -16.58 -1.51 -21.18
N ASN A 26 -16.07 -0.65 -20.28
CA ASN A 26 -16.69 -0.28 -19.01
C ASN A 26 -16.92 -1.46 -18.04
N SER A 27 -16.19 -2.55 -18.20
CA SER A 27 -16.24 -3.68 -17.28
C SER A 27 -15.28 -3.53 -16.10
N GLU A 28 -14.29 -2.65 -16.22
CA GLU A 28 -13.29 -2.46 -15.19
C GLU A 28 -13.86 -1.76 -13.95
N GLN A 29 -13.47 -2.27 -12.81
CA GLN A 29 -13.66 -1.64 -11.50
C GLN A 29 -12.31 -1.61 -10.80
N ILE A 30 -11.83 -0.41 -10.48
CA ILE A 30 -10.54 -0.20 -9.84
C ILE A 30 -10.78 0.39 -8.46
N THR A 31 -10.21 -0.24 -7.46
CA THR A 31 -10.33 0.14 -6.06
C THR A 31 -8.95 0.25 -5.43
N LEU A 32 -8.67 1.38 -4.81
CA LEU A 32 -7.53 1.54 -3.93
C LEU A 32 -7.87 0.94 -2.58
N VAL A 33 -7.12 -0.07 -2.17
CA VAL A 33 -7.33 -0.82 -0.93
C VAL A 33 -6.18 -0.55 0.02
N THR A 34 -6.48 -0.15 1.25
CA THR A 34 -5.50 0.01 2.32
C THR A 34 -5.61 -1.17 3.27
N ILE A 35 -4.49 -1.81 3.54
CA ILE A 35 -4.43 -3.05 4.33
C ILE A 35 -3.66 -2.80 5.62
N ASP A 36 -4.29 -3.11 6.76
CA ASP A 36 -3.65 -3.14 8.07
C ASP A 36 -2.83 -4.42 8.21
N ARG A 37 -1.51 -4.29 8.18
CA ARG A 37 -0.60 -5.43 8.37
C ARG A 37 -0.19 -5.69 9.80
N GLU A 38 -0.62 -4.91 10.75
CA GLU A 38 -0.39 -5.23 12.16
C GLU A 38 -1.17 -6.48 12.61
N ASN A 39 -2.25 -6.80 11.88
CA ASN A 39 -3.13 -7.94 12.14
C ASN A 39 -2.99 -9.09 11.13
N THR A 40 -1.93 -9.15 10.36
CA THR A 40 -1.73 -10.26 9.39
C THR A 40 -1.23 -11.53 10.04
N GLN A 41 -1.70 -12.66 9.55
CA GLN A 41 -1.07 -13.96 9.81
C GLN A 41 0.22 -14.08 8.99
N PRO A 42 1.28 -14.70 9.56
CA PRO A 42 2.54 -14.93 8.85
C PRO A 42 2.32 -15.65 7.52
N GLY A 43 2.99 -15.17 6.48
CA GLY A 43 2.95 -15.75 5.14
C GLY A 43 1.64 -15.53 4.36
N SER A 44 0.78 -14.62 4.81
CA SER A 44 -0.36 -14.14 4.05
C SER A 44 -0.10 -12.69 3.63
N ALA A 45 -0.15 -12.44 2.33
CA ALA A 45 -0.16 -11.07 1.81
C ALA A 45 -1.52 -10.37 2.03
N GLN A 46 -2.50 -11.10 2.59
CA GLN A 46 -3.83 -10.59 2.89
C GLN A 46 -3.87 -10.12 4.33
N GLY A 47 -3.83 -8.82 4.52
CA GLY A 47 -4.14 -8.16 5.79
C GLY A 47 -5.62 -7.78 5.88
N LEU A 48 -6.04 -7.33 7.07
CA LEU A 48 -7.36 -6.73 7.25
C LEU A 48 -7.48 -5.48 6.38
N VAL A 49 -8.44 -5.45 5.49
CA VAL A 49 -8.78 -4.24 4.73
C VAL A 49 -9.37 -3.21 5.68
N ILE A 50 -8.70 -2.09 5.84
CA ILE A 50 -9.14 -0.99 6.72
C ILE A 50 -9.78 0.16 5.94
N SER A 51 -9.52 0.27 4.64
CA SER A 51 -10.13 1.29 3.79
C SER A 51 -10.16 0.80 2.34
N GLU A 52 -11.27 1.10 1.66
CA GLU A 52 -11.42 0.92 0.22
C GLU A 52 -11.88 2.23 -0.41
N ARG A 53 -11.25 2.64 -1.50
CA ARG A 53 -11.66 3.81 -2.29
C ARG A 53 -11.79 3.39 -3.75
N LYS A 54 -13.01 3.45 -4.29
CA LYS A 54 -13.24 3.25 -5.71
C LYS A 54 -12.60 4.40 -6.49
N LEU A 55 -11.88 4.08 -7.54
CA LEU A 55 -11.27 5.03 -8.45
C LEU A 55 -12.16 5.22 -9.68
N GLU A 56 -12.22 6.44 -10.15
CA GLU A 56 -13.10 6.82 -11.27
C GLU A 56 -12.27 7.02 -12.54
N ARG A 57 -12.74 6.41 -13.64
CA ARG A 57 -12.13 6.57 -14.96
C ARG A 57 -12.19 8.03 -15.42
N PHE A 58 -11.15 8.49 -16.10
CA PHE A 58 -10.96 9.87 -16.55
C PHE A 58 -10.78 10.92 -15.45
N THR A 59 -10.90 10.54 -14.19
CA THR A 59 -10.64 11.40 -13.03
C THR A 59 -9.38 10.95 -12.29
N ASP A 60 -9.29 9.67 -11.97
CA ASP A 60 -8.15 9.08 -11.27
C ASP A 60 -7.22 8.31 -12.21
N TYR A 61 -7.79 7.71 -13.27
CA TYR A 61 -7.03 6.86 -14.20
C TYR A 61 -7.60 6.87 -15.62
N GLU A 62 -6.78 6.42 -16.54
CA GLU A 62 -7.13 6.05 -17.91
C GLU A 62 -6.74 4.59 -18.16
N LEU A 63 -7.59 3.83 -18.86
CA LEU A 63 -7.31 2.46 -19.28
C LEU A 63 -7.35 2.36 -20.81
N ASN A 64 -6.23 1.95 -21.40
CA ASN A 64 -6.19 1.51 -22.77
C ASN A 64 -6.60 0.03 -22.84
N ARG A 65 -7.83 -0.22 -23.24
CA ARG A 65 -8.45 -1.56 -23.26
C ARG A 65 -7.76 -2.54 -24.20
N LEU A 66 -7.19 -2.07 -25.31
CA LEU A 66 -6.62 -2.94 -26.34
C LEU A 66 -5.30 -3.55 -25.93
N ASN A 67 -4.50 -2.85 -25.12
CA ASN A 67 -3.17 -3.30 -24.70
C ASN A 67 -3.02 -3.45 -23.18
N GLY A 68 -4.10 -3.23 -22.42
CA GLY A 68 -4.13 -3.39 -20.97
C GLY A 68 -3.35 -2.32 -20.17
N PHE A 69 -2.89 -1.23 -20.80
CA PHE A 69 -2.20 -0.17 -20.06
C PHE A 69 -3.17 0.65 -19.23
N LEU A 70 -2.93 0.63 -17.91
CA LEU A 70 -3.63 1.42 -16.91
C LEU A 70 -2.70 2.54 -16.45
N THR A 71 -3.11 3.79 -16.66
CA THR A 71 -2.34 4.98 -16.31
C THR A 71 -3.08 5.77 -15.25
N PHE A 72 -2.48 5.96 -14.08
CA PHE A 72 -3.01 6.87 -13.06
C PHE A 72 -2.49 8.28 -13.32
N TYR A 73 -3.33 9.28 -13.13
CA TYR A 73 -2.92 10.67 -13.28
C TYR A 73 -1.98 11.13 -12.16
N GLU A 74 -2.03 10.47 -11.01
CA GLU A 74 -1.08 10.65 -9.92
C GLU A 74 -0.54 9.30 -9.43
N PRO A 75 0.74 9.23 -9.03
CA PRO A 75 1.28 8.01 -8.43
C PRO A 75 0.49 7.62 -7.18
N ILE A 76 0.08 6.36 -7.12
CA ILE A 76 -0.56 5.83 -5.91
C ILE A 76 0.53 5.55 -4.88
N ALA A 77 0.42 6.19 -3.71
CA ALA A 77 1.39 6.02 -2.63
C ALA A 77 1.43 4.57 -2.15
N THR A 78 2.63 4.05 -1.87
CA THR A 78 2.81 2.70 -1.31
C THR A 78 2.12 2.54 0.04
N PHE A 79 2.07 3.63 0.82
CA PHE A 79 1.48 3.67 2.16
C PHE A 79 0.53 4.85 2.29
N ASP A 80 -0.51 4.70 3.10
CA ASP A 80 -1.37 5.80 3.50
C ASP A 80 -0.69 6.73 4.54
N ALA A 81 -1.41 7.73 5.02
CA ALA A 81 -0.88 8.67 6.03
C ALA A 81 -0.57 7.99 7.39
N ASP A 82 -1.28 6.92 7.71
CA ASP A 82 -1.08 6.12 8.93
C ASP A 82 -0.05 5.01 8.73
N GLY A 83 0.49 4.89 7.50
CA GLY A 83 1.54 3.96 7.13
C GLY A 83 1.07 2.55 6.84
N ASN A 84 -0.17 2.37 6.53
CA ASN A 84 -0.70 1.11 6.04
C ASN A 84 -0.45 0.96 4.55
N GLU A 85 -0.21 -0.25 4.10
CA GLU A 85 0.10 -0.51 2.70
C GLU A 85 -1.12 -0.33 1.80
N GLN A 86 -0.88 0.22 0.62
CA GLN A 86 -1.91 0.43 -0.39
C GLN A 86 -1.75 -0.51 -1.57
N TYR A 87 -2.88 -1.07 -2.02
CA TYR A 87 -2.97 -1.95 -3.18
C TYR A 87 -4.02 -1.43 -4.15
N ILE A 88 -3.76 -1.66 -5.43
CA ILE A 88 -4.69 -1.40 -6.51
C ILE A 88 -5.37 -2.72 -6.82
N ARG A 89 -6.67 -2.82 -6.53
CA ARG A 89 -7.50 -3.98 -6.82
C ARG A 89 -8.30 -3.70 -8.08
N ILE A 90 -8.22 -4.59 -9.06
CA ILE A 90 -8.81 -4.40 -10.37
C ILE A 90 -9.66 -5.63 -10.68
N THR A 91 -10.92 -5.42 -11.00
CA THR A 91 -11.82 -6.45 -11.55
C THR A 91 -12.27 -5.99 -12.92
N TYR A 92 -12.17 -6.85 -13.93
CA TYR A 92 -12.53 -6.51 -15.30
C TYR A 92 -12.92 -7.76 -16.10
N GLU A 93 -13.56 -7.55 -17.23
CA GLU A 93 -13.89 -8.64 -18.17
C GLU A 93 -13.02 -8.56 -19.41
N THR A 94 -12.62 -9.71 -19.93
CA THR A 94 -11.91 -9.85 -21.20
C THR A 94 -12.77 -10.38 -22.31
N GLU A 95 -12.53 -9.92 -23.54
CA GLU A 95 -13.25 -10.38 -24.74
C GLU A 95 -12.84 -11.80 -25.15
N SER A 96 -11.69 -12.27 -24.68
CA SER A 96 -11.20 -13.61 -24.97
C SER A 96 -11.87 -14.65 -24.07
N ALA A 97 -12.32 -15.75 -24.64
CA ALA A 97 -12.60 -16.95 -23.87
C ALA A 97 -11.27 -17.45 -23.27
N VAL A 98 -11.18 -17.50 -21.96
CA VAL A 98 -10.03 -18.10 -21.27
C VAL A 98 -10.33 -19.58 -21.15
N ASP A 99 -9.44 -20.43 -21.66
CA ASP A 99 -9.50 -21.86 -21.43
C ASP A 99 -9.45 -22.16 -19.92
N GLU A 100 -10.09 -23.21 -19.47
CA GLU A 100 -9.99 -23.66 -18.09
C GLU A 100 -8.51 -23.96 -17.79
N TYR A 101 -8.04 -23.48 -16.64
CA TYR A 101 -6.67 -23.72 -16.19
C TYR A 101 -6.65 -24.11 -14.72
N THR A 102 -5.60 -24.80 -14.33
CA THR A 102 -5.40 -25.27 -12.95
C THR A 102 -4.61 -24.25 -12.14
N VAL A 103 -5.11 -23.95 -10.93
CA VAL A 103 -4.34 -23.26 -9.89
C VAL A 103 -4.28 -24.17 -8.68
N ALA A 104 -3.09 -24.51 -8.25
CA ALA A 104 -2.87 -25.37 -7.09
C ALA A 104 -1.78 -24.80 -6.18
N GLY A 105 -1.88 -25.07 -4.87
CA GLY A 105 -0.84 -24.65 -3.94
C GLY A 105 -0.84 -25.52 -2.69
N VAL A 106 0.33 -25.63 -2.09
CA VAL A 106 0.57 -26.32 -0.83
C VAL A 106 1.46 -25.49 0.07
N ARG A 107 1.17 -25.50 1.36
CA ARG A 107 1.98 -24.86 2.41
C ARG A 107 2.17 -25.84 3.55
N ALA A 108 3.40 -25.96 4.02
CA ALA A 108 3.76 -26.73 5.21
C ALA A 108 4.59 -25.87 6.16
N SER A 109 4.36 -26.02 7.45
CA SER A 109 5.17 -25.34 8.48
C SER A 109 5.35 -26.21 9.70
N GLN A 110 6.48 -26.03 10.41
CA GLN A 110 6.86 -26.79 11.59
C GLN A 110 7.41 -25.85 12.65
N GLY A 111 6.88 -25.95 13.87
CA GLY A 111 7.49 -25.35 15.05
C GLY A 111 8.75 -26.13 15.44
N LEU A 112 9.91 -25.49 15.43
CA LEU A 112 11.20 -26.11 15.81
C LEU A 112 11.54 -25.88 17.27
N ALA A 113 11.14 -24.73 17.82
CA ALA A 113 11.37 -24.37 19.20
C ALA A 113 10.29 -23.38 19.67
N LYS A 114 10.29 -23.02 20.94
CA LYS A 114 9.36 -22.02 21.46
C LYS A 114 9.52 -20.70 20.68
N GLY A 115 8.46 -20.31 19.98
CA GLY A 115 8.43 -19.09 19.18
C GLY A 115 9.20 -19.14 17.88
N LEU A 116 9.72 -20.29 17.45
CA LEU A 116 10.41 -20.48 16.18
C LEU A 116 9.61 -21.42 15.28
N THR A 117 9.13 -20.91 14.16
CA THR A 117 8.44 -21.66 13.12
C THR A 117 9.18 -21.50 11.80
N VAL A 118 9.34 -22.57 11.05
CA VAL A 118 9.83 -22.56 9.69
C VAL A 118 8.78 -23.15 8.76
N GLY A 119 8.76 -22.74 7.54
CA GLY A 119 7.81 -23.29 6.57
C GLY A 119 8.24 -23.09 5.13
N VAL A 120 7.59 -23.83 4.27
CA VAL A 120 7.74 -23.77 2.82
C VAL A 120 6.38 -23.73 2.16
N SER A 121 6.30 -23.11 0.99
CA SER A 121 5.13 -23.19 0.13
C SER A 121 5.52 -23.40 -1.31
N ALA A 122 4.62 -24.02 -2.08
CA ALA A 122 4.72 -24.12 -3.52
C ALA A 122 3.35 -23.88 -4.12
N SER A 123 3.30 -23.20 -5.26
CA SER A 123 2.08 -22.99 -6.03
C SER A 123 2.37 -23.00 -7.52
N THR A 124 1.38 -23.46 -8.29
CA THR A 124 1.40 -23.47 -9.74
C THR A 124 0.14 -22.81 -10.27
N ASN A 125 0.27 -22.14 -11.40
CA ASN A 125 -0.82 -21.58 -12.17
C ASN A 125 -0.56 -21.90 -13.64
N GLU A 126 -1.42 -22.70 -14.26
CA GLU A 126 -1.27 -23.17 -15.64
C GLU A 126 -1.95 -22.24 -16.65
N HIS A 127 -2.24 -20.99 -16.28
CA HIS A 127 -2.84 -20.03 -17.20
C HIS A 127 -1.95 -19.80 -18.43
N ILE A 128 -2.53 -19.82 -19.62
CA ILE A 128 -1.80 -19.85 -20.90
C ILE A 128 -0.93 -18.60 -21.14
N SER A 129 -1.33 -17.44 -20.63
CA SER A 129 -0.61 -16.17 -20.82
C SER A 129 0.11 -15.67 -19.57
N ASP A 130 -0.23 -16.16 -18.38
CA ASP A 130 0.34 -15.70 -17.10
C ASP A 130 0.57 -16.87 -16.14
N GLY A 131 0.84 -18.05 -16.70
CA GLY A 131 1.18 -19.23 -15.95
C GLY A 131 2.49 -19.07 -15.19
N TYR A 132 2.60 -19.72 -14.04
CA TYR A 132 3.82 -19.69 -13.23
C TYR A 132 3.92 -20.88 -12.28
N ASP A 133 5.16 -21.19 -11.94
CA ASP A 133 5.51 -21.99 -10.78
C ASP A 133 6.21 -21.11 -9.74
N MET A 134 5.81 -21.22 -8.49
CA MET A 134 6.38 -20.43 -7.39
C MET A 134 6.68 -21.33 -6.20
N ALA A 135 7.82 -21.09 -5.57
CA ALA A 135 8.18 -21.71 -4.30
C ALA A 135 8.67 -20.65 -3.32
N SER A 136 8.34 -20.82 -2.04
CA SER A 136 8.87 -19.94 -0.98
C SER A 136 9.30 -20.74 0.26
N ALA A 137 10.20 -20.12 1.04
CA ALA A 137 10.57 -20.59 2.36
C ALA A 137 10.54 -19.40 3.33
N PHE A 138 10.05 -19.63 4.55
CA PHE A 138 9.98 -18.59 5.57
C PHE A 138 10.44 -19.08 6.93
N VAL A 139 10.91 -18.12 7.72
CA VAL A 139 11.22 -18.28 9.15
C VAL A 139 10.47 -17.22 9.91
N GLU A 140 9.67 -17.65 10.87
CA GLU A 140 9.02 -16.78 11.85
C GLU A 140 9.63 -17.01 13.23
N TYR A 141 10.10 -15.93 13.87
CA TYR A 141 10.63 -15.97 15.22
C TYR A 141 9.89 -15.01 16.12
N LYS A 142 9.14 -15.58 17.07
CA LYS A 142 8.31 -14.86 18.03
C LYS A 142 8.63 -15.32 19.46
N PRO A 143 9.80 -14.92 20.00
CA PRO A 143 10.26 -15.35 21.32
C PRO A 143 9.36 -14.87 22.47
N SER A 144 8.62 -13.79 22.24
CA SER A 144 7.67 -13.19 23.16
C SER A 144 6.64 -12.36 22.41
N ASP A 145 5.59 -11.89 23.09
CA ASP A 145 4.61 -10.94 22.52
C ASP A 145 5.20 -9.56 22.19
N LYS A 146 6.47 -9.33 22.56
CA LYS A 146 7.15 -8.06 22.33
C LYS A 146 8.04 -8.05 21.08
N HIS A 147 8.41 -9.20 20.59
CA HIS A 147 9.33 -9.32 19.45
C HIS A 147 8.78 -10.31 18.43
N HIS A 148 8.73 -9.89 17.19
CA HIS A 148 8.32 -10.71 16.06
C HIS A 148 9.21 -10.43 14.88
N VAL A 149 9.84 -11.45 14.34
CA VAL A 149 10.66 -11.41 13.13
C VAL A 149 10.06 -12.39 12.14
N LEU A 150 9.83 -11.95 10.92
CA LEU A 150 9.45 -12.79 9.77
C LEU A 150 10.45 -12.53 8.65
N ALA A 151 11.09 -13.58 8.17
CA ALA A 151 11.91 -13.55 6.96
C ALA A 151 11.35 -14.55 5.95
N GLU A 152 11.23 -14.15 4.71
CA GLU A 152 10.75 -15.01 3.63
C GLU A 152 11.57 -14.76 2.37
N VAL A 153 11.85 -15.84 1.64
CA VAL A 153 12.43 -15.81 0.31
C VAL A 153 11.53 -16.61 -0.62
N ALA A 154 11.39 -16.15 -1.85
CA ALA A 154 10.58 -16.81 -2.87
C ALA A 154 11.26 -16.79 -4.22
N THR A 155 10.98 -17.79 -5.03
CA THR A 155 11.35 -17.84 -6.44
C THR A 155 10.12 -18.11 -7.27
N ARG A 156 10.07 -17.51 -8.44
CA ARG A 156 9.02 -17.70 -9.43
C ARG A 156 9.63 -17.95 -10.80
N GLU A 157 9.05 -18.88 -11.51
CA GLU A 157 9.32 -19.18 -12.92
C GLU A 157 8.04 -18.92 -13.71
N ASN A 158 8.10 -18.03 -14.71
CA ASN A 158 6.95 -17.66 -15.53
C ASN A 158 6.91 -18.55 -16.79
N ALA A 159 5.72 -18.95 -17.20
CA ALA A 159 5.52 -19.72 -18.43
C ALA A 159 5.79 -18.87 -19.69
N ASP A 160 5.56 -17.55 -19.62
CA ASP A 160 5.85 -16.62 -20.72
C ASP A 160 7.36 -16.33 -20.81
N THR A 161 7.97 -16.75 -21.92
CA THR A 161 9.41 -16.57 -22.19
C THR A 161 9.75 -15.20 -22.79
N SER A 162 8.75 -14.38 -23.13
CA SER A 162 8.94 -13.03 -23.67
C SER A 162 9.35 -12.00 -22.61
N VAL A 163 9.22 -12.36 -21.34
CA VAL A 163 9.57 -11.55 -20.16
C VAL A 163 10.64 -12.29 -19.36
N ALA A 164 11.28 -11.62 -18.40
CA ALA A 164 12.23 -12.29 -17.48
C ALA A 164 11.60 -13.57 -16.92
N HIS A 165 12.16 -14.72 -17.37
CA HIS A 165 11.58 -16.04 -17.16
C HIS A 165 11.57 -16.45 -15.68
N LYS A 166 12.56 -15.96 -14.91
CA LYS A 166 12.71 -16.26 -13.48
C LYS A 166 12.84 -14.98 -12.69
N GLY A 167 12.28 -14.98 -11.51
CA GLY A 167 12.41 -13.90 -10.55
C GLY A 167 12.52 -14.43 -9.13
N GLN A 168 13.17 -13.64 -8.28
CA GLN A 168 13.32 -13.89 -6.86
C GLN A 168 12.77 -12.74 -6.07
N ALA A 169 12.26 -13.01 -4.88
CA ALA A 169 11.89 -12.01 -3.92
C ALA A 169 12.36 -12.40 -2.53
N ALA A 170 12.65 -11.39 -1.71
CA ALA A 170 12.97 -11.57 -0.32
C ALA A 170 12.30 -10.48 0.50
N GLN A 171 11.85 -10.82 1.70
CA GLN A 171 11.33 -9.87 2.67
C GLN A 171 11.81 -10.17 4.08
N LEU A 172 11.95 -9.12 4.87
CA LEU A 172 12.21 -9.18 6.30
C LEU A 172 11.27 -8.19 7.00
N GLU A 173 10.53 -8.66 7.97
CA GLU A 173 9.75 -7.81 8.88
C GLU A 173 10.24 -8.04 10.31
N TRP A 174 10.47 -6.96 11.03
CA TRP A 174 10.80 -6.98 12.45
C TRP A 174 9.92 -6.00 13.22
N LYS A 175 9.12 -6.49 14.14
CA LYS A 175 8.34 -5.71 15.10
C LYS A 175 8.93 -5.89 16.49
N ALA A 176 9.14 -4.80 17.22
CA ALA A 176 9.70 -4.84 18.56
C ALA A 176 9.06 -3.81 19.49
N LYS A 177 8.61 -4.28 20.66
CA LYS A 177 8.20 -3.44 21.80
C LYS A 177 9.33 -3.43 22.81
N TRP A 178 10.25 -2.47 22.65
CA TRP A 178 11.44 -2.37 23.50
C TRP A 178 11.12 -2.02 24.94
N SER A 179 10.08 -1.22 25.13
CA SER A 179 9.62 -0.80 26.44
C SER A 179 8.12 -0.45 26.39
N LYS A 180 7.54 0.02 27.50
CA LYS A 180 6.20 0.62 27.51
C LYS A 180 6.10 1.91 26.73
N LYS A 181 7.26 2.50 26.34
CA LYS A 181 7.33 3.79 25.67
C LYS A 181 7.79 3.70 24.20
N LEU A 182 8.43 2.60 23.79
CA LEU A 182 9.05 2.51 22.47
C LEU A 182 8.64 1.24 21.75
N ASP A 183 7.93 1.42 20.65
CA ASP A 183 7.61 0.40 19.65
C ASP A 183 8.34 0.74 18.35
N THR A 184 8.88 -0.28 17.67
CA THR A 184 9.51 -0.12 16.37
C THR A 184 9.06 -1.21 15.40
N GLN A 185 9.02 -0.85 14.13
CA GLN A 185 8.79 -1.79 13.03
C GLN A 185 9.78 -1.49 11.90
N VAL A 186 10.41 -2.52 11.37
CA VAL A 186 11.26 -2.45 10.20
C VAL A 186 10.75 -3.45 9.18
N LYS A 187 10.62 -3.01 7.94
CA LYS A 187 10.33 -3.86 6.78
C LYS A 187 11.38 -3.63 5.72
N LEU A 188 11.93 -4.69 5.19
CA LEU A 188 12.82 -4.68 4.03
C LEU A 188 12.24 -5.65 3.02
N GLY A 189 12.23 -5.26 1.76
CA GLY A 189 11.74 -6.11 0.69
C GLY A 189 12.45 -5.85 -0.62
N ARG A 190 12.66 -6.88 -1.39
CA ARG A 190 13.18 -6.78 -2.75
C ARG A 190 12.52 -7.84 -3.63
N ALA A 191 12.16 -7.46 -4.84
CA ALA A 191 11.67 -8.38 -5.85
C ALA A 191 12.32 -8.06 -7.21
N ASP A 192 12.82 -9.06 -7.89
CA ASP A 192 13.34 -8.94 -9.25
C ASP A 192 12.20 -8.64 -10.24
N GLU A 193 12.53 -8.12 -11.42
CA GLU A 193 11.57 -7.81 -12.48
C GLU A 193 10.75 -9.06 -12.92
N GLY A 194 11.36 -10.24 -12.91
CA GLY A 194 10.69 -11.51 -13.22
C GLY A 194 9.78 -12.03 -12.11
N PHE A 195 9.81 -11.46 -10.90
CA PHE A 195 8.95 -11.90 -9.80
C PHE A 195 7.60 -11.19 -9.82
N LYS A 196 6.73 -11.57 -10.73
CA LYS A 196 5.39 -11.00 -10.92
C LYS A 196 4.35 -11.68 -10.03
N ASN A 197 4.32 -11.37 -8.74
CA ASN A 197 3.31 -11.89 -7.82
C ASN A 197 2.38 -10.78 -7.35
N PRO A 198 1.10 -10.75 -7.81
CA PRO A 198 0.16 -9.67 -7.47
C PRO A 198 -0.19 -9.61 -5.98
N VAL A 199 0.02 -10.69 -5.23
CA VAL A 199 -0.20 -10.72 -3.78
C VAL A 199 1.10 -10.53 -2.98
N SER A 200 2.22 -10.27 -3.66
CA SER A 200 3.49 -9.96 -2.99
C SER A 200 3.43 -8.62 -2.25
N PRO A 201 4.02 -8.53 -1.06
CA PRO A 201 4.17 -7.25 -0.38
C PRO A 201 5.14 -6.29 -1.08
N VAL A 202 5.97 -6.79 -1.96
CA VAL A 202 6.93 -6.00 -2.74
C VAL A 202 6.57 -6.11 -4.21
N ALA A 203 6.42 -4.96 -4.87
CA ALA A 203 6.15 -4.91 -6.29
C ALA A 203 7.33 -5.48 -7.11
N SER A 204 7.01 -6.13 -8.22
CA SER A 204 8.00 -6.63 -9.17
C SER A 204 8.99 -5.54 -9.60
N GLY A 205 10.27 -5.85 -9.64
CA GLY A 205 11.32 -4.94 -10.03
C GLY A 205 11.58 -3.82 -9.02
N ARG A 206 11.34 -4.05 -7.71
CA ARG A 206 11.48 -3.02 -6.68
C ARG A 206 12.27 -3.50 -5.48
N GLU A 207 12.87 -2.49 -4.84
CA GLU A 207 13.48 -2.60 -3.53
C GLU A 207 12.81 -1.58 -2.60
N GLU A 208 12.39 -2.03 -1.42
CA GLU A 208 11.67 -1.21 -0.46
C GLU A 208 12.25 -1.42 0.94
N ALA A 209 12.46 -0.32 1.65
CA ALA A 209 12.82 -0.33 3.06
C ALA A 209 11.94 0.66 3.81
N ARG A 210 11.44 0.25 4.97
CA ARG A 210 10.62 1.07 5.84
C ARG A 210 11.00 0.85 7.28
N ALA A 211 11.17 1.93 8.02
CA ALA A 211 11.34 1.90 9.46
C ALA A 211 10.35 2.86 10.11
N LYS A 212 9.63 2.37 11.11
CA LYS A 212 8.75 3.17 11.97
C LYS A 212 9.21 3.07 13.41
N ALA A 213 9.10 4.20 14.12
CA ALA A 213 9.23 4.21 15.57
C ALA A 213 8.10 5.03 16.19
N ARG A 214 7.52 4.50 17.25
CA ARG A 214 6.53 5.18 18.08
C ARG A 214 7.09 5.31 19.48
N TYR A 215 7.24 6.55 19.93
CA TYR A 215 7.77 6.85 21.25
C TYR A 215 6.79 7.67 22.08
N SER A 216 6.39 7.15 23.25
CA SER A 216 5.53 7.85 24.21
C SER A 216 6.36 8.87 25.00
N LEU A 217 6.30 10.13 24.61
CA LEU A 217 6.97 11.25 25.29
C LEU A 217 6.37 11.48 26.67
N ALA A 218 5.04 11.41 26.78
CA ALA A 218 4.27 11.52 28.01
C ALA A 218 3.04 10.60 27.92
N THR A 219 2.23 10.51 28.98
CA THR A 219 1.04 9.66 29.04
C THR A 219 0.08 9.92 27.86
N ASN A 220 -0.04 11.15 27.43
CA ASN A 220 -0.96 11.56 26.37
C ASN A 220 -0.26 12.12 25.12
N THR A 221 1.07 12.00 25.04
CA THR A 221 1.85 12.58 23.95
C THR A 221 2.74 11.51 23.33
N THR A 222 2.63 11.33 22.01
CA THR A 222 3.38 10.32 21.26
C THR A 222 4.09 10.97 20.09
N LEU A 223 5.35 10.63 19.90
CA LEU A 223 6.13 10.92 18.71
C LEU A 223 6.09 9.68 17.79
N ASN A 224 5.67 9.88 16.56
CA ASN A 224 5.77 8.87 15.50
C ASN A 224 6.79 9.37 14.48
N THR A 225 7.71 8.50 14.11
CA THR A 225 8.68 8.75 13.04
C THR A 225 8.62 7.63 12.03
N GLU A 226 8.82 7.97 10.78
CA GLU A 226 8.83 7.01 9.68
C GLU A 226 9.91 7.38 8.67
N VAL A 227 10.62 6.37 8.18
CA VAL A 227 11.55 6.46 7.06
C VAL A 227 11.11 5.44 6.02
N ILE A 228 11.02 5.87 4.77
CA ILE A 228 10.67 5.03 3.61
C ILE A 228 11.74 5.23 2.55
N HIS A 229 12.23 4.14 2.03
CA HIS A 229 13.04 4.06 0.81
C HIS A 229 12.32 3.14 -0.17
N SER A 230 12.21 3.55 -1.44
CA SER A 230 11.65 2.72 -2.50
C SER A 230 12.39 3.03 -3.79
N ALA A 231 12.95 2.03 -4.43
CA ALA A 231 13.70 2.16 -5.67
C ALA A 231 13.27 1.12 -6.70
N SER A 232 13.26 1.49 -7.99
CA SER A 232 13.13 0.56 -9.09
C SER A 232 14.47 -0.15 -9.32
N ASN A 233 14.44 -1.47 -9.51
CA ASN A 233 15.57 -2.26 -9.97
C ASN A 233 15.38 -2.79 -11.40
N GLN A 234 14.43 -2.19 -12.14
CA GLN A 234 14.20 -2.50 -13.55
C GLN A 234 15.20 -1.78 -14.43
N ALA A 235 15.74 -2.46 -15.40
CA ALA A 235 16.70 -1.89 -16.33
C ALA A 235 16.10 -0.67 -17.08
N GLY A 236 16.79 0.46 -17.01
CA GLY A 236 16.36 1.72 -17.67
C GLY A 236 15.29 2.51 -16.92
N ASN A 237 14.98 2.14 -15.69
CA ASN A 237 14.06 2.86 -14.83
C ASN A 237 14.78 3.29 -13.54
N ASP A 238 15.07 4.58 -13.40
CA ASP A 238 15.80 5.16 -12.26
C ASP A 238 14.83 5.76 -11.21
N ASP A 239 13.61 5.27 -11.12
CA ASP A 239 12.65 5.76 -10.14
C ASP A 239 13.07 5.37 -8.72
N GLN A 240 13.35 6.38 -7.90
CA GLN A 240 13.67 6.25 -6.49
C GLN A 240 12.85 7.25 -5.68
N ARG A 241 12.47 6.86 -4.49
CA ARG A 241 11.82 7.74 -3.52
C ARG A 241 12.32 7.46 -2.12
N ASP A 242 12.79 8.52 -1.48
CA ASP A 242 13.17 8.56 -0.08
C ASP A 242 12.23 9.50 0.66
N SER A 243 11.75 9.10 1.82
CA SER A 243 10.88 9.94 2.64
C SER A 243 11.19 9.76 4.11
N VAL A 244 11.22 10.86 4.85
CA VAL A 244 11.32 10.87 6.29
C VAL A 244 10.20 11.75 6.85
N SER A 245 9.51 11.28 7.88
CA SER A 245 8.48 12.04 8.56
C SER A 245 8.59 11.93 10.07
N ALA A 246 8.18 12.99 10.77
CA ALA A 246 8.07 13.04 12.21
C ALA A 246 6.78 13.75 12.60
N THR A 247 5.94 13.11 13.39
CA THR A 247 4.64 13.63 13.83
C THR A 247 4.49 13.48 15.33
N VAL A 248 4.15 14.56 16.01
CA VAL A 248 3.77 14.55 17.43
C VAL A 248 2.27 14.57 17.52
N SER A 249 1.70 13.64 18.26
CA SER A 249 0.27 13.60 18.57
C SER A 249 0.04 13.75 20.06
N GLN A 250 -0.97 14.54 20.44
CA GLN A 250 -1.36 14.76 21.81
C GLN A 250 -2.85 14.51 21.99
N ARG A 251 -3.19 13.70 22.99
CA ARG A 251 -4.57 13.45 23.37
C ARG A 251 -4.98 14.39 24.50
N ILE A 252 -6.08 15.10 24.30
CA ILE A 252 -6.67 16.05 25.24
C ILE A 252 -8.16 15.70 25.36
N ASP A 253 -8.53 15.00 26.43
CA ASP A 253 -9.88 14.44 26.61
C ASP A 253 -10.34 13.59 25.41
N LYS A 254 -11.36 14.01 24.69
CA LYS A 254 -11.92 13.34 23.51
C LYS A 254 -11.25 13.77 22.19
N TRP A 255 -10.31 14.71 22.25
CA TRP A 255 -9.57 15.19 21.10
C TRP A 255 -8.20 14.54 20.99
N THR A 256 -7.78 14.29 19.77
CA THR A 256 -6.38 14.00 19.45
C THR A 256 -5.92 15.00 18.41
N VAL A 257 -4.88 15.74 18.70
CA VAL A 257 -4.26 16.71 17.79
C VAL A 257 -2.89 16.18 17.42
N ALA A 258 -2.59 16.16 16.13
CA ALA A 258 -1.30 15.77 15.61
C ALA A 258 -0.76 16.83 14.65
N GLY A 259 0.56 17.03 14.69
CA GLY A 259 1.28 17.90 13.78
C GLY A 259 2.67 17.36 13.51
N GLY A 260 3.17 17.55 12.30
CA GLY A 260 4.44 16.99 11.89
C GLY A 260 4.99 17.57 10.59
N LEU A 261 6.18 17.13 10.29
CA LEU A 261 6.92 17.46 9.08
C LEU A 261 7.22 16.18 8.30
N LYS A 262 7.28 16.32 6.99
CA LYS A 262 7.68 15.25 6.08
C LYS A 262 8.60 15.85 5.01
N HIS A 263 9.71 15.19 4.78
CA HIS A 263 10.61 15.44 3.67
C HIS A 263 10.56 14.27 2.72
N THR A 264 10.45 14.54 1.43
CA THR A 264 10.46 13.50 0.39
C THR A 264 11.38 13.93 -0.73
N GLU A 265 12.30 13.08 -1.07
CA GLU A 265 13.15 13.19 -2.25
C GLU A 265 12.68 12.15 -3.27
N GLN A 266 12.42 12.58 -4.48
CA GLN A 266 11.99 11.70 -5.56
C GLN A 266 12.89 11.93 -6.76
N GLN A 267 13.52 10.87 -7.21
CA GLN A 267 14.29 10.83 -8.45
C GLN A 267 13.51 10.03 -9.48
N ARG A 268 13.37 10.61 -10.67
CA ARG A 268 12.85 9.93 -11.87
C ARG A 268 13.80 10.20 -13.00
N THR A 269 13.82 9.33 -14.00
CA THR A 269 14.69 9.44 -15.17
C THR A 269 14.84 10.90 -15.65
N GLY A 270 16.00 11.50 -15.36
CA GLY A 270 16.33 12.88 -15.72
C GLY A 270 15.73 14.01 -14.88
N SER A 271 15.05 13.70 -13.77
CA SER A 271 14.44 14.71 -12.87
C SER A 271 14.60 14.31 -11.41
N GLN A 272 14.99 15.26 -10.57
CA GLN A 272 15.01 15.14 -9.12
C GLN A 272 14.08 16.19 -8.53
N THR A 273 13.25 15.79 -7.57
CA THR A 273 12.30 16.67 -6.90
C THR A 273 12.40 16.46 -5.40
N GLU A 274 12.54 17.55 -4.66
CA GLU A 274 12.51 17.60 -3.21
C GLU A 274 11.20 18.26 -2.76
N ILE A 275 10.51 17.65 -1.81
CA ILE A 275 9.21 18.09 -1.32
C ILE A 275 9.24 18.09 0.20
N ASP A 276 9.09 19.28 0.78
CA ASP A 276 8.85 19.45 2.20
C ASP A 276 7.36 19.66 2.44
N SER A 277 6.80 18.99 3.44
CA SER A 277 5.38 19.09 3.77
C SER A 277 5.17 19.29 5.26
N VAL A 278 4.14 20.07 5.59
CA VAL A 278 3.56 20.12 6.93
C VAL A 278 2.33 19.24 6.96
N ILE A 279 2.25 18.39 7.97
CA ILE A 279 1.12 17.49 8.21
C ILE A 279 0.40 17.97 9.48
N ALA A 280 -0.93 18.02 9.44
CA ALA A 280 -1.76 18.30 10.59
C ALA A 280 -2.99 17.40 10.61
N ARG A 281 -3.40 16.94 11.80
CA ARG A 281 -4.61 16.14 11.98
C ARG A 281 -5.25 16.45 13.31
N VAL A 282 -6.57 16.53 13.31
CA VAL A 282 -7.39 16.69 14.51
C VAL A 282 -8.49 15.63 14.45
N ASP A 283 -8.55 14.81 15.49
CA ASP A 283 -9.58 13.79 15.67
C ASP A 283 -10.41 14.14 16.90
N ARG A 284 -11.71 13.85 16.85
CA ARG A 284 -12.62 13.94 18.00
C ARG A 284 -13.46 12.68 18.10
N GLY A 285 -13.33 11.98 19.25
CA GLY A 285 -14.23 10.92 19.62
C GLY A 285 -15.57 11.47 20.14
N PHE A 286 -16.67 10.79 19.82
CA PHE A 286 -17.99 11.09 20.36
C PHE A 286 -18.74 9.78 20.64
N THR A 287 -19.80 9.88 21.47
CA THR A 287 -20.71 8.77 21.71
C THR A 287 -22.11 9.23 21.36
N LEU A 288 -22.80 8.49 20.51
CA LEU A 288 -24.17 8.73 20.11
C LEU A 288 -24.95 7.42 20.22
N ALA A 289 -26.12 7.44 20.88
CA ALA A 289 -26.94 6.25 21.11
C ALA A 289 -26.14 5.04 21.65
N GLU A 290 -25.30 5.30 22.68
CA GLU A 290 -24.40 4.30 23.31
C GLU A 290 -23.34 3.70 22.39
N ARG A 291 -23.18 4.22 21.19
CA ARG A 291 -22.17 3.79 20.20
C ARG A 291 -21.08 4.81 20.03
N ASN A 292 -19.88 4.31 19.83
CA ASN A 292 -18.71 5.17 19.64
C ASN A 292 -18.63 5.64 18.18
N GLY A 293 -18.23 6.89 18.04
CA GLY A 293 -17.92 7.47 16.74
C GLY A 293 -16.69 8.36 16.84
N LYS A 294 -16.14 8.68 15.68
CA LYS A 294 -14.96 9.52 15.50
C LYS A 294 -15.18 10.41 14.30
N VAL A 295 -14.84 11.68 14.42
CA VAL A 295 -14.72 12.60 13.29
C VAL A 295 -13.28 13.09 13.24
N TYR A 296 -12.76 13.37 12.04
CA TYR A 296 -11.43 13.90 11.89
C TYR A 296 -11.32 14.87 10.72
N VAL A 297 -10.32 15.73 10.83
CA VAL A 297 -9.82 16.57 9.75
C VAL A 297 -8.32 16.36 9.67
N ALA A 298 -7.81 16.06 8.49
CA ALA A 298 -6.39 15.93 8.22
C ALA A 298 -5.99 16.82 7.05
N GLY A 299 -4.75 17.28 7.05
CA GLY A 299 -4.21 18.10 5.98
C GLY A 299 -2.72 17.87 5.80
N GLU A 300 -2.29 17.96 4.56
CA GLU A 300 -0.89 18.02 4.16
C GLU A 300 -0.71 19.20 3.23
N GLN A 301 0.28 20.03 3.49
CA GLN A 301 0.64 21.19 2.69
C GLN A 301 2.10 21.08 2.30
N GLU A 302 2.38 20.98 1.01
CA GLU A 302 3.74 21.09 0.49
C GLU A 302 4.24 22.52 0.62
N ILE A 303 5.50 22.69 1.01
CA ILE A 303 6.20 23.95 1.15
C ILE A 303 7.19 24.04 -0.01
N GLY A 304 7.08 25.07 -0.86
CA GLY A 304 7.98 25.29 -1.97
C GLY A 304 7.31 25.79 -3.24
N SER A 305 7.98 25.68 -4.37
CA SER A 305 7.57 26.23 -5.66
C SER A 305 6.41 25.48 -6.34
N ALA A 306 6.23 24.19 -6.00
CA ALA A 306 5.08 23.41 -6.42
C ALA A 306 4.25 23.11 -5.17
N SER A 307 3.23 23.88 -4.90
CA SER A 307 2.45 23.72 -3.69
C SER A 307 1.24 22.84 -3.94
N ARG A 308 1.33 21.60 -3.47
CA ARG A 308 0.16 20.72 -3.35
C ARG A 308 -0.43 20.86 -1.97
N LYS A 309 -1.73 20.98 -1.90
CA LYS A 309 -2.49 20.97 -0.67
C LYS A 309 -3.51 19.86 -0.71
N ARG A 310 -3.52 19.05 0.33
CA ARG A 310 -4.52 18.01 0.55
C ARG A 310 -5.26 18.29 1.85
N VAL A 311 -6.56 18.25 1.82
CA VAL A 311 -7.42 18.31 2.99
C VAL A 311 -8.39 17.15 2.96
N GLU A 312 -8.50 16.45 4.06
CA GLU A 312 -9.36 15.31 4.22
C GLU A 312 -10.25 15.52 5.46
N VAL A 313 -11.52 15.21 5.33
CA VAL A 313 -12.49 15.18 6.43
C VAL A 313 -13.15 13.80 6.43
N GLY A 314 -13.26 13.18 7.59
CA GLY A 314 -13.90 11.89 7.68
C GLY A 314 -14.62 11.67 8.99
N THR A 315 -15.49 10.69 8.98
CA THR A 315 -16.19 10.20 10.16
C THR A 315 -16.29 8.70 10.11
N GLU A 316 -16.21 8.08 11.27
CA GLU A 316 -16.48 6.66 11.50
C GLU A 316 -17.48 6.56 12.64
N TYR A 317 -18.50 5.71 12.49
CA TYR A 317 -19.52 5.48 13.50
C TYR A 317 -19.85 4.01 13.61
N GLN A 318 -19.78 3.46 14.81
CA GLN A 318 -20.09 2.08 15.12
C GLN A 318 -21.61 1.86 15.07
N LEU A 319 -22.10 1.11 14.08
CA LEU A 319 -23.51 0.75 13.96
C LEU A 319 -23.89 -0.44 14.84
N GLN A 320 -23.01 -1.44 14.89
CA GLN A 320 -23.13 -2.65 15.71
C GLN A 320 -21.77 -3.03 16.26
N GLU A 321 -21.70 -4.04 17.14
CA GLU A 321 -20.46 -4.47 17.79
C GLU A 321 -19.31 -4.75 16.81
N LYS A 322 -19.65 -5.26 15.62
CA LYS A 322 -18.69 -5.59 14.55
C LYS A 322 -18.88 -4.81 13.25
N VAL A 323 -19.81 -3.86 13.20
CA VAL A 323 -20.11 -3.12 11.98
C VAL A 323 -19.96 -1.62 12.22
N SER A 324 -19.12 -0.97 11.44
CA SER A 324 -18.95 0.49 11.44
C SER A 324 -19.29 1.07 10.07
N MET A 325 -19.89 2.24 10.08
CA MET A 325 -20.08 3.07 8.89
C MET A 325 -19.01 4.14 8.86
N TYR A 326 -18.46 4.42 7.70
CA TYR A 326 -17.55 5.53 7.50
C TYR A 326 -17.99 6.41 6.33
N ALA A 327 -17.67 7.69 6.43
CA ALA A 327 -17.77 8.65 5.34
C ALA A 327 -16.49 9.48 5.31
N ARG A 328 -16.01 9.77 4.12
CA ARG A 328 -14.78 10.53 3.89
C ARG A 328 -14.96 11.44 2.69
N ALA A 329 -14.44 12.65 2.80
CA ALA A 329 -14.28 13.57 1.68
C ALA A 329 -12.84 14.10 1.67
N GLU A 330 -12.27 14.17 0.49
CA GLU A 330 -10.90 14.63 0.28
C GLU A 330 -10.90 15.69 -0.81
N GLN A 331 -10.15 16.76 -0.60
CA GLN A 331 -9.85 17.77 -1.61
C GLN A 331 -8.34 17.84 -1.80
N ILE A 332 -7.92 17.79 -3.05
CA ILE A 332 -6.53 17.97 -3.46
C ILE A 332 -6.48 19.16 -4.40
N ASP A 333 -5.70 20.17 -4.04
CA ASP A 333 -5.37 21.30 -4.90
C ASP A 333 -3.88 21.13 -5.30
N SER A 334 -3.58 21.05 -6.58
CA SER A 334 -2.22 20.98 -7.10
C SER A 334 -1.97 22.11 -8.09
N ALA A 335 -0.86 22.84 -7.90
CA ALA A 335 -0.35 23.78 -8.86
C ALA A 335 0.79 23.12 -9.64
N SER A 336 0.60 22.90 -10.93
CA SER A 336 1.65 22.38 -11.81
C SER A 336 2.39 23.53 -12.46
N ASN A 337 3.69 23.67 -12.15
CA ASN A 337 4.60 24.60 -12.81
C ASN A 337 5.34 23.95 -13.98
N VAL A 338 4.73 22.99 -14.67
CA VAL A 338 5.32 22.45 -15.91
C VAL A 338 5.10 23.45 -17.03
N THR A 339 6.16 24.17 -17.34
CA THR A 339 6.42 24.99 -18.54
C THR A 339 5.20 25.27 -19.44
N SER A 340 4.72 26.52 -19.38
CA SER A 340 3.81 27.21 -20.31
C SER A 340 2.30 27.09 -20.13
N LEU A 341 1.77 26.26 -19.26
CA LEU A 341 0.35 26.25 -18.87
C LEU A 341 0.23 26.06 -17.37
N SER A 342 0.00 27.13 -16.62
CA SER A 342 -0.36 27.05 -15.21
C SER A 342 -1.79 26.51 -15.09
N SER A 343 -1.95 25.21 -14.85
CA SER A 343 -3.25 24.64 -14.53
C SER A 343 -3.34 24.43 -13.02
N ASN A 344 -4.19 25.19 -12.35
CA ASN A 344 -4.62 24.85 -11.00
C ASN A 344 -5.67 23.75 -11.12
N GLU A 345 -5.32 22.55 -10.72
CA GLU A 345 -6.25 21.44 -10.70
C GLU A 345 -6.79 21.25 -9.27
N ARG A 346 -8.12 21.24 -9.16
CA ARG A 346 -8.81 20.92 -7.92
C ARG A 346 -9.58 19.64 -8.10
N ARG A 347 -9.31 18.65 -7.26
CA ARG A 347 -10.03 17.38 -7.21
C ARG A 347 -10.75 17.24 -5.88
N VAL A 348 -11.98 16.75 -5.93
CA VAL A 348 -12.78 16.44 -4.74
C VAL A 348 -13.28 15.00 -4.88
N ASN A 349 -12.93 14.17 -3.91
CA ASN A 349 -13.36 12.78 -3.83
C ASN A 349 -14.21 12.59 -2.58
N ALA A 350 -15.27 11.80 -2.66
CA ALA A 350 -16.09 11.44 -1.51
C ALA A 350 -16.37 9.93 -1.52
N SER A 351 -16.30 9.29 -0.38
CA SER A 351 -16.60 7.87 -0.22
C SER A 351 -17.48 7.63 1.01
N LEU A 352 -18.37 6.64 0.90
CA LEU A 352 -19.21 6.12 1.96
C LEU A 352 -19.13 4.60 1.94
N GLY A 353 -18.99 3.96 3.09
CA GLY A 353 -18.92 2.52 3.16
C GLY A 353 -19.27 1.94 4.51
N LEU A 354 -19.39 0.62 4.53
CA LEU A 354 -19.56 -0.19 5.73
C LEU A 354 -18.31 -1.05 5.93
N LYS A 355 -17.91 -1.18 7.18
CA LYS A 355 -16.82 -2.05 7.61
C LYS A 355 -17.38 -3.08 8.59
N SER A 356 -17.17 -4.34 8.34
CA SER A 356 -17.58 -5.47 9.20
C SER A 356 -16.38 -6.16 9.81
#